data_15939fd258be2274c61f0d368f48a41b
#
_entry.id   15939fd258be2274c61f0d368f48a41b
#
_cell.length_a   1.000
_cell.length_b   1.000
_cell.length_c   1.000
_cell.angle_alpha   90.00
_cell.angle_beta   90.00
_cell.angle_gamma   90.00
#
_symmetry.space_group_name_H-M   'P 1'
#
loop_
_entity.id
_entity.type
_entity.pdbx_description
1 polymer ?
#
loop_
_entity_poly.entity_id
_entity_poly.type
_entity_poly.pdbx_seq_one_letter_code
_entity_poly.pdbx_strand_id
1 'polypeptide(L)'
;MWPGKHARERPDHPAYVMAGSGEVVTYARLDERSNRVAQLLHAAGLRFGDHIAVLMENRAEYFEPCWAAQRSGLTYTCINSHLTADEVAYIVNDCDARVLFTSDTLAGVATEIIDRTPKVERRLVVGPTAVPGHEPYEEAIAAHPAEPLAEELEGSRMLYSSGTTGRPKGVRYTAERRVVGEMPAEMGMMTGFWGFGPDTVYLSPAPLYHSAPLFYSMSTMRLGGTCIVLERFDPEAALAAIERYGVTHSQWVPTMFVRMLALPDDVRGRYDLSSLRVAIHAAAPCRVDTKQAMIDWWGPIIDEYYSATEGIGATYISAADWLTHRGSVGRTLLAPIHILDDDGGDAPAGEIGTVWFEAPPGRPGFAYHKDEAKTREATDERGWSTVGDIGYLDADGFLYLTDRRSFMIVAGGVNIYPQEIEDLLASHPAVADAAVFGIPDPDLGERVHAVVQPVDWDAAGPALADELLAHCRTHLSGQKCPRAIDFERELPREDTGKLFKRHLRDRYWGEGPSRIV
;
A
#
# COMPACT_ATOMS: atom_id res chain seq x y z
N MET A 1 7.61 -23.59 0.57
CA MET A 1 6.60 -23.65 -0.51
C MET A 1 6.85 -22.51 -1.50
N TRP A 2 6.61 -22.72 -2.79
CA TRP A 2 6.85 -21.73 -3.83
C TRP A 2 6.29 -22.25 -5.18
N PRO A 3 6.07 -21.41 -6.21
CA PRO A 3 5.41 -21.81 -7.46
C PRO A 3 6.03 -23.01 -8.17
N GLY A 4 7.36 -23.14 -8.21
CA GLY A 4 8.02 -24.29 -8.85
C GLY A 4 7.71 -25.65 -8.20
N LYS A 5 7.38 -25.68 -6.89
CA LYS A 5 6.84 -26.88 -6.25
C LYS A 5 5.44 -27.20 -6.79
N HIS A 6 4.58 -26.19 -6.83
CA HIS A 6 3.19 -26.35 -7.29
C HIS A 6 3.11 -26.67 -8.78
N ALA A 7 4.03 -26.16 -9.60
CA ALA A 7 4.17 -26.51 -11.01
C ALA A 7 4.43 -28.02 -11.22
N ARG A 8 5.17 -28.66 -10.31
CA ARG A 8 5.39 -30.11 -10.36
C ARG A 8 4.22 -30.92 -9.82
N GLU A 9 3.55 -30.43 -8.77
CA GLU A 9 2.47 -31.17 -8.08
C GLU A 9 1.10 -30.95 -8.75
N ARG A 10 0.85 -29.76 -9.26
CA ARG A 10 -0.42 -29.31 -9.83
C ARG A 10 -0.20 -28.37 -11.04
N PRO A 11 0.42 -28.84 -12.14
CA PRO A 11 0.87 -27.99 -13.27
C PRO A 11 -0.26 -27.15 -13.87
N ASP A 12 -1.44 -27.71 -14.01
CA ASP A 12 -2.58 -27.08 -14.67
C ASP A 12 -3.45 -26.22 -13.72
N HIS A 13 -3.11 -26.21 -12.40
CA HIS A 13 -3.84 -25.37 -11.46
C HIS A 13 -3.55 -23.89 -11.72
N PRO A 14 -4.58 -23.03 -11.75
CA PRO A 14 -4.38 -21.60 -11.94
C PRO A 14 -3.51 -21.00 -10.81
N ALA A 15 -2.40 -20.38 -11.16
CA ALA A 15 -1.64 -19.55 -10.24
C ALA A 15 -2.32 -18.19 -10.09
N TYR A 16 -2.75 -17.64 -11.22
CA TYR A 16 -3.57 -16.41 -11.24
C TYR A 16 -4.42 -16.32 -12.49
N VAL A 17 -5.46 -15.47 -12.39
CA VAL A 17 -6.40 -15.14 -13.47
C VAL A 17 -6.53 -13.63 -13.55
N MET A 18 -6.41 -13.05 -14.72
CA MET A 18 -6.74 -11.66 -14.97
C MET A 18 -8.26 -11.54 -15.10
N ALA A 19 -8.91 -10.81 -14.19
CA ALA A 19 -10.36 -10.83 -14.08
C ALA A 19 -11.09 -10.21 -15.28
N GLY A 20 -10.53 -9.16 -15.88
CA GLY A 20 -11.10 -8.46 -17.02
C GLY A 20 -10.95 -9.24 -18.32
N SER A 21 -9.72 -9.66 -18.67
CA SER A 21 -9.44 -10.43 -19.88
C SER A 21 -9.86 -11.89 -19.79
N GLY A 22 -9.92 -12.45 -18.58
CA GLY A 22 -10.11 -13.87 -18.33
C GLY A 22 -8.88 -14.73 -18.63
N GLU A 23 -7.71 -14.13 -18.86
CA GLU A 23 -6.47 -14.86 -19.09
C GLU A 23 -6.08 -15.66 -17.85
N VAL A 24 -5.86 -16.96 -18.04
CA VAL A 24 -5.43 -17.89 -16.98
C VAL A 24 -3.96 -18.21 -17.16
N VAL A 25 -3.18 -17.98 -16.10
CA VAL A 25 -1.80 -18.43 -16.02
C VAL A 25 -1.71 -19.55 -14.98
N THR A 26 -1.36 -20.75 -15.45
CA THR A 26 -1.18 -21.93 -14.61
C THR A 26 0.16 -21.91 -13.88
N TYR A 27 0.31 -22.73 -12.85
CA TYR A 27 1.60 -22.88 -12.16
C TYR A 27 2.72 -23.37 -13.09
N ALA A 28 2.42 -24.27 -14.03
CA ALA A 28 3.40 -24.70 -15.04
C ALA A 28 3.87 -23.54 -15.92
N ARG A 29 2.93 -22.70 -16.41
CA ARG A 29 3.27 -21.53 -17.24
C ARG A 29 4.07 -20.51 -16.43
N LEU A 30 3.66 -20.21 -15.20
CA LEU A 30 4.38 -19.26 -14.34
C LEU A 30 5.80 -19.74 -14.03
N ASP A 31 5.96 -21.02 -13.72
CA ASP A 31 7.28 -21.61 -13.44
C ASP A 31 8.19 -21.57 -14.68
N GLU A 32 7.68 -22.02 -15.84
CA GLU A 32 8.41 -21.94 -17.11
C GLU A 32 8.89 -20.53 -17.41
N ARG A 33 7.97 -19.55 -17.42
CA ARG A 33 8.28 -18.18 -17.84
C ARG A 33 9.18 -17.48 -16.83
N SER A 34 8.93 -17.63 -15.53
CA SER A 34 9.82 -17.07 -14.50
C SER A 34 11.22 -17.71 -14.51
N ASN A 35 11.37 -18.99 -14.91
CA ASN A 35 12.67 -19.61 -15.15
C ASN A 35 13.40 -18.94 -16.33
N ARG A 36 12.72 -18.76 -17.47
CA ARG A 36 13.32 -18.08 -18.65
C ARG A 36 13.81 -16.68 -18.30
N VAL A 37 13.02 -15.92 -17.53
CA VAL A 37 13.44 -14.60 -17.03
C VAL A 37 14.62 -14.72 -16.06
N ALA A 38 14.62 -15.70 -15.14
CA ALA A 38 15.75 -15.92 -14.22
C ALA A 38 17.05 -16.24 -14.98
N GLN A 39 16.98 -17.08 -16.01
CA GLN A 39 18.11 -17.41 -16.88
C GLN A 39 18.61 -16.18 -17.67
N LEU A 40 17.68 -15.35 -18.19
CA LEU A 40 18.01 -14.09 -18.84
C LEU A 40 18.79 -13.16 -17.88
N LEU A 41 18.28 -12.98 -16.65
CA LEU A 41 18.92 -12.13 -15.64
C LEU A 41 20.30 -12.67 -15.25
N HIS A 42 20.41 -14.00 -15.08
CA HIS A 42 21.70 -14.63 -14.78
C HIS A 42 22.70 -14.50 -15.93
N ALA A 43 22.25 -14.65 -17.19
CA ALA A 43 23.07 -14.45 -18.40
C ALA A 43 23.50 -12.99 -18.56
N ALA A 44 22.69 -12.02 -18.12
CA ALA A 44 23.04 -10.60 -18.04
C ALA A 44 24.01 -10.28 -16.88
N GLY A 45 24.47 -11.30 -16.15
CA GLY A 45 25.46 -11.14 -15.09
C GLY A 45 24.91 -10.70 -13.75
N LEU A 46 23.58 -10.73 -13.53
CA LEU A 46 23.00 -10.44 -12.22
C LEU A 46 23.25 -11.60 -11.25
N ARG A 47 23.54 -11.28 -10.00
CA ARG A 47 23.85 -12.23 -8.91
C ARG A 47 23.10 -11.83 -7.64
N PHE A 48 23.19 -12.67 -6.61
CA PHE A 48 22.54 -12.43 -5.32
C PHE A 48 22.75 -11.00 -4.83
N GLY A 49 21.63 -10.32 -4.53
CA GLY A 49 21.61 -8.94 -4.06
C GLY A 49 21.57 -7.86 -5.15
N ASP A 50 21.77 -8.23 -6.45
CA ASP A 50 21.57 -7.27 -7.55
C ASP A 50 20.09 -6.93 -7.71
N HIS A 51 19.80 -5.78 -8.35
CA HIS A 51 18.48 -5.22 -8.40
C HIS A 51 17.89 -5.18 -9.81
N ILE A 52 16.57 -5.42 -9.89
CA ILE A 52 15.74 -5.16 -11.06
C ILE A 52 14.60 -4.19 -10.72
N ALA A 53 14.07 -3.51 -11.71
CA ALA A 53 12.90 -2.65 -11.59
C ALA A 53 11.77 -3.14 -12.49
N VAL A 54 10.53 -3.02 -12.01
CA VAL A 54 9.29 -3.38 -12.72
C VAL A 54 8.39 -2.14 -12.74
N LEU A 55 8.19 -1.58 -13.93
CA LEU A 55 7.33 -0.43 -14.20
C LEU A 55 6.22 -0.88 -15.14
N MET A 56 5.14 -1.42 -14.59
CA MET A 56 4.01 -1.95 -15.35
C MET A 56 2.70 -1.71 -14.60
N GLU A 57 1.60 -1.62 -15.34
CA GLU A 57 0.24 -1.77 -14.84
C GLU A 57 -0.04 -3.24 -14.45
N ASN A 58 -1.20 -3.50 -13.80
CA ASN A 58 -1.62 -4.88 -13.54
C ASN A 58 -1.87 -5.61 -14.88
N ARG A 59 -1.05 -6.60 -15.15
CA ARG A 59 -1.12 -7.43 -16.36
C ARG A 59 -0.57 -8.84 -16.11
N ALA A 60 -0.82 -9.75 -17.03
CA ALA A 60 -0.46 -11.15 -16.84
C ALA A 60 1.04 -11.37 -16.60
N GLU A 61 1.90 -10.64 -17.30
CA GLU A 61 3.35 -10.81 -17.20
C GLU A 61 3.96 -10.21 -15.93
N TYR A 62 3.19 -9.47 -15.12
CA TYR A 62 3.70 -8.75 -13.94
C TYR A 62 4.43 -9.65 -12.94
N PHE A 63 3.92 -10.86 -12.71
CA PHE A 63 4.49 -11.76 -11.73
C PHE A 63 5.73 -12.52 -12.22
N GLU A 64 5.97 -12.58 -13.52
CA GLU A 64 7.10 -13.33 -14.09
C GLU A 64 8.46 -12.75 -13.67
N PRO A 65 8.75 -11.44 -13.85
CA PRO A 65 9.98 -10.84 -13.35
C PRO A 65 10.06 -10.82 -11.82
N CYS A 66 8.93 -10.68 -11.11
CA CYS A 66 8.90 -10.74 -9.65
C CYS A 66 9.33 -12.13 -9.14
N TRP A 67 8.75 -13.21 -9.70
CA TRP A 67 9.15 -14.58 -9.34
C TRP A 67 10.54 -14.96 -9.85
N ALA A 68 10.96 -14.42 -11.00
CA ALA A 68 12.33 -14.60 -11.48
C ALA A 68 13.34 -14.00 -10.51
N ALA A 69 13.12 -12.80 -10.01
CA ALA A 69 13.96 -12.19 -8.99
C ALA A 69 13.89 -12.95 -7.67
N GLN A 70 12.68 -13.35 -7.25
CA GLN A 70 12.43 -14.08 -6.01
C GLN A 70 13.18 -15.43 -5.95
N ARG A 71 13.33 -16.13 -7.10
CA ARG A 71 14.04 -17.42 -7.18
C ARG A 71 15.53 -17.31 -7.49
N SER A 72 16.01 -16.09 -7.79
CA SER A 72 17.41 -15.82 -8.18
C SER A 72 18.21 -15.12 -7.10
N GLY A 73 17.63 -14.86 -5.93
CA GLY A 73 18.29 -14.10 -4.87
C GLY A 73 18.43 -12.61 -5.21
N LEU A 74 17.65 -12.09 -6.16
CA LEU A 74 17.69 -10.69 -6.58
C LEU A 74 16.70 -9.84 -5.77
N THR A 75 16.95 -8.54 -5.77
CA THR A 75 16.00 -7.57 -5.23
C THR A 75 15.18 -6.99 -6.37
N TYR A 76 13.86 -6.91 -6.21
CA TYR A 76 12.98 -6.29 -7.19
C TYR A 76 12.23 -5.10 -6.61
N THR A 77 12.15 -4.04 -7.41
CA THR A 77 11.46 -2.79 -7.08
C THR A 77 10.30 -2.60 -8.05
N CYS A 78 9.07 -2.70 -7.53
CA CYS A 78 7.86 -2.40 -8.30
C CYS A 78 7.59 -0.90 -8.20
N ILE A 79 7.48 -0.24 -9.35
CA ILE A 79 7.36 1.21 -9.48
C ILE A 79 5.92 1.56 -9.84
N ASN A 80 5.35 2.55 -9.16
CA ASN A 80 4.03 3.07 -9.47
C ASN A 80 3.98 3.60 -10.92
N SER A 81 3.06 3.05 -11.71
CA SER A 81 2.88 3.35 -13.13
C SER A 81 2.34 4.75 -13.43
N HIS A 82 1.86 5.48 -12.40
CA HIS A 82 1.36 6.85 -12.52
C HIS A 82 2.40 7.92 -12.21
N LEU A 83 3.63 7.54 -11.87
CA LEU A 83 4.70 8.49 -11.60
C LEU A 83 5.20 9.17 -12.87
N THR A 84 5.69 10.39 -12.71
CA THR A 84 6.35 11.15 -13.77
C THR A 84 7.71 10.51 -14.14
N ALA A 85 8.23 10.84 -15.32
CA ALA A 85 9.54 10.37 -15.74
C ALA A 85 10.68 10.77 -14.77
N ASP A 86 10.56 11.94 -14.11
CA ASP A 86 11.52 12.40 -13.09
C ASP A 86 11.54 11.47 -11.87
N GLU A 87 10.36 11.12 -11.38
CA GLU A 87 10.21 10.24 -10.22
C GLU A 87 10.63 8.80 -10.53
N VAL A 88 10.24 8.29 -11.71
CA VAL A 88 10.65 6.95 -12.17
C VAL A 88 12.17 6.87 -12.32
N ALA A 89 12.80 7.86 -12.99
CA ALA A 89 14.24 7.89 -13.16
C ALA A 89 14.98 7.96 -11.81
N TYR A 90 14.43 8.73 -10.85
CA TYR A 90 14.96 8.77 -9.49
C TYR A 90 14.93 7.38 -8.84
N ILE A 91 13.78 6.69 -8.84
CA ILE A 91 13.64 5.38 -8.20
C ILE A 91 14.55 4.34 -8.86
N VAL A 92 14.59 4.28 -10.20
CA VAL A 92 15.43 3.33 -10.95
C VAL A 92 16.93 3.51 -10.64
N ASN A 93 17.38 4.76 -10.53
CA ASN A 93 18.78 5.06 -10.17
C ASN A 93 19.06 4.80 -8.69
N ASP A 94 18.14 5.15 -7.81
CA ASP A 94 18.30 5.00 -6.38
C ASP A 94 18.34 3.51 -5.99
N CYS A 95 17.47 2.69 -6.57
CA CYS A 95 17.47 1.24 -6.33
C CYS A 95 18.59 0.48 -7.04
N ASP A 96 19.46 1.16 -7.79
CA ASP A 96 20.57 0.54 -8.54
C ASP A 96 20.10 -0.56 -9.51
N ALA A 97 18.90 -0.41 -10.12
CA ALA A 97 18.38 -1.40 -11.04
C ALA A 97 19.28 -1.55 -12.29
N ARG A 98 19.67 -2.79 -12.58
CA ARG A 98 20.46 -3.16 -13.78
C ARG A 98 19.57 -3.60 -14.93
N VAL A 99 18.35 -4.08 -14.65
CA VAL A 99 17.36 -4.46 -15.65
C VAL A 99 16.04 -3.79 -15.32
N LEU A 100 15.40 -3.21 -16.33
CA LEU A 100 14.08 -2.61 -16.25
C LEU A 100 13.09 -3.42 -17.09
N PHE A 101 11.99 -3.84 -16.48
CA PHE A 101 10.82 -4.38 -17.16
C PHE A 101 9.74 -3.32 -17.21
N THR A 102 9.18 -3.09 -18.39
CA THR A 102 8.09 -2.13 -18.60
C THR A 102 7.05 -2.67 -19.58
N SER A 103 5.97 -1.92 -19.79
CA SER A 103 4.95 -2.23 -20.77
C SER A 103 4.89 -1.18 -21.87
N ASP A 104 4.35 -1.55 -23.01
CA ASP A 104 4.15 -0.62 -24.14
C ASP A 104 3.11 0.48 -23.84
N THR A 105 2.21 0.27 -22.87
CA THR A 105 1.30 1.31 -22.37
C THR A 105 2.04 2.46 -21.69
N LEU A 106 3.24 2.19 -21.15
CA LEU A 106 4.10 3.17 -20.48
C LEU A 106 5.27 3.66 -21.36
N ALA A 107 5.17 3.45 -22.69
CA ALA A 107 6.22 3.78 -23.66
C ALA A 107 6.74 5.22 -23.55
N GLY A 108 5.86 6.19 -23.25
CA GLY A 108 6.24 7.59 -23.08
C GLY A 108 7.27 7.77 -21.97
N VAL A 109 6.93 7.36 -20.76
CA VAL A 109 7.84 7.44 -19.59
C VAL A 109 9.07 6.57 -19.81
N ALA A 110 8.89 5.33 -20.30
CA ALA A 110 9.98 4.40 -20.54
C ALA A 110 11.04 4.95 -21.51
N THR A 111 10.62 5.64 -22.59
CA THR A 111 11.54 6.27 -23.54
C THR A 111 12.26 7.48 -22.95
N GLU A 112 11.54 8.32 -22.20
CA GLU A 112 12.08 9.55 -21.62
C GLU A 112 13.19 9.29 -20.58
N ILE A 113 13.14 8.14 -19.89
CA ILE A 113 14.13 7.82 -18.85
C ILE A 113 15.39 7.11 -19.34
N ILE A 114 15.51 6.78 -20.64
CA ILE A 114 16.65 5.98 -21.17
C ILE A 114 17.98 6.61 -20.81
N ASP A 115 18.18 7.87 -21.22
CA ASP A 115 19.45 8.58 -21.00
C ASP A 115 19.66 9.01 -19.54
N ARG A 116 18.60 8.90 -18.74
CA ARG A 116 18.58 9.32 -17.34
C ARG A 116 18.81 8.16 -16.35
N THR A 117 18.85 6.93 -16.84
CA THR A 117 19.06 5.70 -16.06
C THR A 117 20.27 4.90 -16.55
N PRO A 118 21.50 5.45 -16.41
CA PRO A 118 22.70 4.90 -17.04
C PRO A 118 23.13 3.54 -16.47
N LYS A 119 22.66 3.13 -15.30
CA LYS A 119 22.96 1.82 -14.71
C LYS A 119 22.11 0.69 -15.28
N VAL A 120 21.01 1.01 -15.98
CA VAL A 120 20.15 0.01 -16.60
C VAL A 120 20.82 -0.52 -17.87
N GLU A 121 21.29 -1.74 -17.80
CA GLU A 121 22.02 -2.43 -18.88
C GLU A 121 21.07 -3.04 -19.91
N ARG A 122 19.87 -3.49 -19.47
CA ARG A 122 18.83 -4.04 -20.34
C ARG A 122 17.46 -3.47 -20.00
N ARG A 123 16.70 -3.17 -21.03
CA ARG A 123 15.33 -2.69 -20.94
C ARG A 123 14.43 -3.61 -21.74
N LEU A 124 13.46 -4.23 -21.08
CA LEU A 124 12.52 -5.15 -21.71
C LEU A 124 11.13 -4.54 -21.71
N VAL A 125 10.43 -4.63 -22.84
CA VAL A 125 9.09 -4.14 -22.98
C VAL A 125 8.12 -5.28 -23.26
N VAL A 126 7.06 -5.35 -22.46
CA VAL A 126 5.93 -6.26 -22.61
C VAL A 126 4.85 -5.58 -23.44
N GLY A 127 4.27 -6.30 -24.37
CA GLY A 127 3.20 -5.82 -25.26
C GLY A 127 3.58 -5.86 -26.74
N PRO A 128 2.59 -5.68 -27.62
CA PRO A 128 2.80 -5.81 -29.06
C PRO A 128 3.50 -4.61 -29.71
N THR A 129 3.56 -3.47 -29.01
CA THR A 129 4.11 -2.23 -29.58
C THR A 129 5.60 -2.11 -29.26
N ALA A 130 6.42 -1.96 -30.30
CA ALA A 130 7.85 -1.72 -30.11
C ALA A 130 8.10 -0.35 -29.47
N VAL A 131 8.97 -0.33 -28.47
CA VAL A 131 9.40 0.90 -27.77
C VAL A 131 10.87 1.14 -28.05
N PRO A 132 11.27 2.32 -28.57
CA PRO A 132 12.66 2.61 -28.87
C PRO A 132 13.58 2.38 -27.68
N GLY A 133 14.73 1.74 -27.90
CA GLY A 133 15.69 1.44 -26.86
C GLY A 133 15.31 0.31 -25.89
N HIS A 134 14.23 -0.42 -26.19
CA HIS A 134 13.76 -1.58 -25.41
C HIS A 134 13.76 -2.84 -26.27
N GLU A 135 14.09 -3.96 -25.65
CA GLU A 135 14.02 -5.29 -26.24
C GLU A 135 12.59 -5.86 -26.09
N PRO A 136 11.99 -6.48 -27.11
CA PRO A 136 10.72 -7.18 -26.97
C PRO A 136 10.85 -8.31 -25.92
N TYR A 137 10.00 -8.27 -24.91
CA TYR A 137 10.05 -9.20 -23.78
C TYR A 137 9.95 -10.66 -24.22
N GLU A 138 8.97 -10.98 -25.07
CA GLU A 138 8.72 -12.35 -25.52
C GLU A 138 9.92 -12.95 -26.28
N GLU A 139 10.51 -12.17 -27.16
CA GLU A 139 11.70 -12.60 -27.92
C GLU A 139 12.90 -12.80 -27.00
N ALA A 140 13.09 -11.87 -26.06
CA ALA A 140 14.20 -11.93 -25.11
C ALA A 140 14.15 -13.17 -24.23
N ILE A 141 12.96 -13.47 -23.64
CA ILE A 141 12.84 -14.64 -22.76
C ILE A 141 12.84 -15.96 -23.52
N ALA A 142 12.29 -16.01 -24.77
CA ALA A 142 12.28 -17.21 -25.58
C ALA A 142 13.69 -17.72 -25.95
N ALA A 143 14.68 -16.84 -25.95
CA ALA A 143 16.09 -17.19 -26.18
C ALA A 143 16.75 -17.94 -25.00
N HIS A 144 16.07 -18.04 -23.86
CA HIS A 144 16.63 -18.63 -22.64
C HIS A 144 15.90 -19.93 -22.27
N PRO A 145 16.60 -20.90 -21.62
CA PRO A 145 16.01 -22.18 -21.22
C PRO A 145 14.96 -22.00 -20.11
N ALA A 146 14.02 -22.94 -20.04
CA ALA A 146 12.94 -22.97 -19.04
C ALA A 146 13.32 -23.69 -17.74
N GLU A 147 14.53 -24.27 -17.71
CA GLU A 147 15.04 -24.97 -16.54
C GLU A 147 15.45 -23.99 -15.44
N PRO A 148 15.26 -24.40 -14.16
CA PRO A 148 15.70 -23.58 -13.02
C PRO A 148 17.21 -23.28 -13.07
N LEU A 149 17.63 -22.23 -12.39
CA LEU A 149 19.03 -21.98 -12.12
C LEU A 149 19.64 -23.14 -11.30
N ALA A 150 20.95 -23.39 -11.46
CA ALA A 150 21.64 -24.42 -10.70
C ALA A 150 21.58 -24.18 -9.16
N GLU A 151 21.53 -22.94 -8.74
CA GLU A 151 21.30 -22.52 -7.36
C GLU A 151 20.14 -21.53 -7.35
N GLU A 152 19.05 -21.88 -6.67
CA GLU A 152 17.89 -20.98 -6.48
C GLU A 152 17.91 -20.44 -5.06
N LEU A 153 18.05 -19.13 -4.94
CA LEU A 153 18.13 -18.41 -3.68
C LEU A 153 16.92 -17.50 -3.50
N GLU A 154 16.49 -17.32 -2.26
CA GLU A 154 15.40 -16.43 -1.92
C GLU A 154 15.80 -14.97 -2.19
N GLY A 155 15.03 -14.31 -3.04
CA GLY A 155 15.14 -12.89 -3.33
C GLY A 155 14.35 -12.03 -2.35
N SER A 156 14.35 -10.74 -2.58
CA SER A 156 13.64 -9.79 -1.73
C SER A 156 12.98 -8.69 -2.56
N ARG A 157 11.96 -8.05 -1.98
CA ARG A 157 11.40 -6.82 -2.51
C ARG A 157 12.03 -5.62 -1.83
N MET A 158 12.26 -4.55 -2.58
CA MET A 158 12.52 -3.22 -2.04
C MET A 158 11.53 -2.25 -2.63
N LEU A 159 10.58 -1.81 -1.81
CA LEU A 159 9.50 -0.94 -2.25
C LEU A 159 9.73 0.49 -1.77
N TYR A 160 9.22 1.44 -2.54
CA TYR A 160 9.33 2.85 -2.22
C TYR A 160 8.05 3.35 -1.56
N SER A 161 8.21 3.95 -0.38
CA SER A 161 7.13 4.67 0.27
C SER A 161 6.99 6.05 -0.35
N SER A 162 5.76 6.55 -0.47
CA SER A 162 5.45 7.88 -1.04
C SER A 162 5.95 9.06 -0.20
N GLY A 163 6.80 8.84 0.79
CA GLY A 163 7.44 9.82 1.65
C GLY A 163 6.62 11.09 1.93
N THR A 164 6.10 11.25 3.13
CA THR A 164 5.30 12.43 3.53
C THR A 164 6.11 13.74 3.48
N THR A 165 7.43 13.67 3.40
CA THR A 165 8.35 14.80 3.59
C THR A 165 9.30 15.05 2.42
N GLY A 166 9.21 14.32 1.29
CA GLY A 166 10.21 14.49 0.22
C GLY A 166 10.10 13.46 -0.90
N ARG A 167 11.26 13.07 -1.44
CA ARG A 167 11.36 12.02 -2.46
C ARG A 167 10.98 10.67 -1.90
N PRO A 168 10.44 9.75 -2.73
CA PRO A 168 10.17 8.37 -2.34
C PRO A 168 11.39 7.71 -1.71
N LYS A 169 11.17 6.90 -0.65
CA LYS A 169 12.25 6.22 0.09
C LYS A 169 12.14 4.72 -0.13
N GLY A 170 13.23 4.10 -0.56
CA GLY A 170 13.35 2.66 -0.63
C GLY A 170 13.46 2.06 0.77
N VAL A 171 12.60 1.11 1.09
CA VAL A 171 12.67 0.36 2.35
C VAL A 171 13.38 -0.95 2.10
N ARG A 172 14.52 -1.12 2.76
CA ARG A 172 15.39 -2.29 2.60
C ARG A 172 15.38 -3.15 3.86
N TYR A 173 15.24 -4.45 3.66
CA TYR A 173 15.50 -5.45 4.68
C TYR A 173 16.86 -6.11 4.43
N THR A 174 17.52 -6.56 5.50
CA THR A 174 18.76 -7.31 5.36
C THR A 174 18.48 -8.62 4.62
N ALA A 175 19.03 -8.75 3.42
CA ALA A 175 18.90 -9.98 2.64
C ALA A 175 19.77 -11.08 3.25
N GLU A 176 19.15 -12.19 3.60
CA GLU A 176 19.85 -13.41 4.02
C GLU A 176 19.93 -14.39 2.85
N ARG A 177 21.08 -15.05 2.70
CA ARG A 177 21.24 -16.06 1.67
C ARG A 177 20.54 -17.36 2.12
N ARG A 178 19.30 -17.54 1.65
CA ARG A 178 18.48 -18.73 1.93
C ARG A 178 18.09 -19.42 0.63
N VAL A 179 17.88 -20.72 0.68
CA VAL A 179 17.34 -21.48 -0.46
C VAL A 179 15.88 -21.12 -0.66
N VAL A 180 15.46 -20.96 -1.93
CA VAL A 180 14.07 -20.65 -2.25
C VAL A 180 13.12 -21.74 -1.74
N GLY A 181 11.98 -21.33 -1.21
CA GLY A 181 10.93 -22.26 -0.78
C GLY A 181 10.86 -22.52 0.72
N GLU A 182 11.78 -22.01 1.52
CA GLU A 182 11.58 -21.90 2.96
C GLU A 182 10.40 -20.96 3.23
N MET A 183 9.63 -21.27 4.29
CA MET A 183 8.47 -20.47 4.66
C MET A 183 8.93 -19.21 5.40
N PRO A 184 8.74 -18.00 4.83
CA PRO A 184 9.05 -16.78 5.55
C PRO A 184 8.18 -16.61 6.80
N ALA A 185 8.74 -16.07 7.88
CA ALA A 185 8.03 -15.91 9.15
C ALA A 185 6.78 -15.02 9.02
N GLU A 186 6.81 -14.03 8.13
CA GLU A 186 5.68 -13.16 7.84
C GLU A 186 4.45 -13.88 7.27
N MET A 187 4.63 -15.09 6.71
CA MET A 187 3.52 -15.92 6.24
C MET A 187 2.69 -16.51 7.38
N GLY A 188 3.22 -16.53 8.60
CA GLY A 188 2.51 -17.06 9.78
C GLY A 188 1.19 -16.32 10.05
N MET A 189 1.14 -15.03 9.78
CA MET A 189 -0.07 -14.23 9.91
C MET A 189 -1.15 -14.67 8.90
N MET A 190 -0.77 -14.83 7.64
CA MET A 190 -1.72 -15.24 6.58
C MET A 190 -2.27 -16.64 6.83
N THR A 191 -1.41 -17.59 7.20
CA THR A 191 -1.82 -18.98 7.44
C THR A 191 -2.52 -19.17 8.78
N GLY A 192 -2.09 -18.46 9.82
CA GLY A 192 -2.59 -18.62 11.20
C GLY A 192 -3.88 -17.87 11.48
N PHE A 193 -3.99 -16.60 11.07
CA PHE A 193 -5.18 -15.79 11.35
C PHE A 193 -6.24 -15.92 10.26
N TRP A 194 -5.82 -15.89 8.99
CA TRP A 194 -6.75 -15.84 7.85
C TRP A 194 -6.88 -17.16 7.09
N GLY A 195 -6.14 -18.19 7.46
CA GLY A 195 -6.29 -19.51 6.87
C GLY A 195 -5.91 -19.61 5.39
N PHE A 196 -5.00 -18.74 4.90
CA PHE A 196 -4.50 -18.86 3.53
C PHE A 196 -3.82 -20.22 3.32
N GLY A 197 -4.10 -20.83 2.18
CA GLY A 197 -3.59 -22.16 1.81
C GLY A 197 -3.84 -22.50 0.34
N PRO A 198 -3.65 -23.76 -0.03
CA PRO A 198 -3.75 -24.22 -1.42
C PRO A 198 -5.15 -24.10 -2.03
N ASP A 199 -6.19 -24.00 -1.21
CA ASP A 199 -7.58 -23.84 -1.66
C ASP A 199 -8.05 -22.37 -1.63
N THR A 200 -7.14 -21.43 -1.35
CA THR A 200 -7.44 -20.00 -1.36
C THR A 200 -7.65 -19.52 -2.79
N VAL A 201 -8.77 -18.83 -3.00
CA VAL A 201 -9.01 -17.99 -4.17
C VAL A 201 -8.99 -16.54 -3.67
N TYR A 202 -7.91 -15.84 -3.97
CA TYR A 202 -7.64 -14.50 -3.45
C TYR A 202 -7.90 -13.43 -4.50
N LEU A 203 -8.76 -12.44 -4.20
CA LEU A 203 -8.97 -11.28 -5.05
C LEU A 203 -7.98 -10.17 -4.71
N SER A 204 -7.21 -9.74 -5.70
CA SER A 204 -6.32 -8.57 -5.67
C SER A 204 -6.93 -7.42 -6.48
N PRO A 205 -7.67 -6.49 -5.85
CA PRO A 205 -8.35 -5.41 -6.56
C PRO A 205 -7.46 -4.18 -6.78
N ALA A 206 -6.32 -4.11 -6.13
CA ALA A 206 -5.45 -2.93 -6.10
C ALA A 206 -4.21 -3.11 -7.01
N PRO A 207 -3.52 -1.99 -7.38
CA PRO A 207 -2.31 -2.08 -8.19
C PRO A 207 -1.19 -2.88 -7.52
N LEU A 208 -0.55 -3.76 -8.29
CA LEU A 208 0.48 -4.68 -7.80
C LEU A 208 1.81 -3.99 -7.43
N TYR A 209 2.02 -2.74 -7.81
CA TYR A 209 3.22 -2.01 -7.39
C TYR A 209 3.17 -1.57 -5.90
N HIS A 210 2.03 -1.67 -5.24
CA HIS A 210 1.91 -1.44 -3.80
C HIS A 210 2.30 -2.66 -2.97
N SER A 211 2.77 -2.39 -1.75
CA SER A 211 3.30 -3.42 -0.85
C SER A 211 2.30 -4.53 -0.53
N ALA A 212 1.09 -4.18 -0.10
CA ALA A 212 0.10 -5.16 0.32
C ALA A 212 -0.44 -6.01 -0.85
N PRO A 213 -0.93 -5.44 -1.97
CA PRO A 213 -1.41 -6.23 -3.12
C PRO A 213 -0.34 -7.19 -3.65
N LEU A 214 0.91 -6.71 -3.77
CA LEU A 214 2.02 -7.56 -4.21
C LEU A 214 2.30 -8.68 -3.21
N PHE A 215 2.37 -8.35 -1.91
CA PHE A 215 2.65 -9.32 -0.86
C PHE A 215 1.59 -10.42 -0.79
N TYR A 216 0.31 -10.05 -0.74
CA TYR A 216 -0.78 -11.03 -0.66
C TYR A 216 -0.87 -11.90 -1.91
N SER A 217 -0.68 -11.33 -3.11
CA SER A 217 -0.68 -12.08 -4.37
C SER A 217 0.48 -13.06 -4.45
N MET A 218 1.71 -12.61 -4.22
CA MET A 218 2.91 -13.47 -4.22
C MET A 218 2.81 -14.57 -3.15
N SER A 219 2.27 -14.22 -1.98
CA SER A 219 2.09 -15.18 -0.88
C SER A 219 1.02 -16.22 -1.17
N THR A 220 -0.10 -15.83 -1.79
CA THR A 220 -1.13 -16.76 -2.23
C THR A 220 -0.57 -17.80 -3.22
N MET A 221 0.19 -17.33 -4.22
CA MET A 221 0.87 -18.22 -5.17
C MET A 221 1.94 -19.09 -4.48
N ARG A 222 2.65 -18.57 -3.49
CA ARG A 222 3.61 -19.34 -2.69
C ARG A 222 2.93 -20.49 -1.95
N LEU A 223 1.74 -20.25 -1.41
CA LEU A 223 0.94 -21.24 -0.68
C LEU A 223 0.18 -22.22 -1.60
N GLY A 224 0.16 -21.97 -2.90
CA GLY A 224 -0.49 -22.83 -3.90
C GLY A 224 -1.95 -22.48 -4.17
N GLY A 225 -2.43 -21.33 -3.72
CA GLY A 225 -3.75 -20.79 -4.04
C GLY A 225 -3.81 -20.13 -5.41
N THR A 226 -4.96 -19.57 -5.76
CA THR A 226 -5.19 -18.85 -7.02
C THR A 226 -5.42 -17.37 -6.73
N CYS A 227 -4.72 -16.47 -7.45
CA CYS A 227 -4.98 -15.04 -7.41
C CYS A 227 -5.94 -14.64 -8.53
N ILE A 228 -6.96 -13.87 -8.20
CA ILE A 228 -7.80 -13.17 -9.18
C ILE A 228 -7.36 -11.70 -9.15
N VAL A 229 -6.83 -11.22 -10.25
CA VAL A 229 -6.24 -9.88 -10.35
C VAL A 229 -7.15 -8.99 -11.18
N LEU A 230 -7.61 -7.88 -10.61
CA LEU A 230 -8.26 -6.83 -11.40
C LEU A 230 -7.17 -6.01 -12.10
N GLU A 231 -7.33 -5.79 -13.41
CA GLU A 231 -6.46 -4.90 -14.18
C GLU A 231 -6.57 -3.46 -13.68
N ARG A 232 -7.79 -3.08 -13.29
CA ARG A 232 -8.13 -1.80 -12.67
C ARG A 232 -9.30 -2.01 -11.71
N PHE A 233 -9.26 -1.32 -10.57
CA PHE A 233 -10.37 -1.37 -9.63
C PHE A 233 -11.63 -0.73 -10.23
N ASP A 234 -12.71 -1.51 -10.26
CA ASP A 234 -14.07 -1.09 -10.48
C ASP A 234 -14.94 -1.80 -9.43
N PRO A 235 -15.82 -1.08 -8.69
CA PRO A 235 -16.57 -1.66 -7.59
C PRO A 235 -17.54 -2.78 -8.02
N GLU A 236 -18.22 -2.65 -9.15
CA GLU A 236 -19.13 -3.69 -9.66
C GLU A 236 -18.35 -4.88 -10.22
N ALA A 237 -17.26 -4.64 -10.96
CA ALA A 237 -16.39 -5.71 -11.45
C ALA A 237 -15.77 -6.53 -10.30
N ALA A 238 -15.48 -5.90 -9.15
CA ALA A 238 -15.00 -6.61 -7.97
C ALA A 238 -16.03 -7.57 -7.40
N LEU A 239 -17.30 -7.14 -7.29
CA LEU A 239 -18.41 -8.01 -6.85
C LEU A 239 -18.64 -9.16 -7.83
N ALA A 240 -18.66 -8.87 -9.14
CA ALA A 240 -18.78 -9.89 -10.19
C ALA A 240 -17.62 -10.91 -10.16
N ALA A 241 -16.40 -10.46 -9.85
CA ALA A 241 -15.25 -11.35 -9.72
C ALA A 241 -15.37 -12.27 -8.50
N ILE A 242 -15.90 -11.77 -7.37
CA ILE A 242 -16.15 -12.59 -6.17
C ILE A 242 -17.08 -13.75 -6.52
N GLU A 243 -18.23 -13.48 -7.14
CA GLU A 243 -19.18 -14.52 -7.54
C GLU A 243 -18.58 -15.46 -8.60
N ARG A 244 -18.05 -14.89 -9.70
CA ARG A 244 -17.57 -15.65 -10.86
C ARG A 244 -16.48 -16.66 -10.52
N TYR A 245 -15.56 -16.30 -9.65
CA TYR A 245 -14.39 -17.11 -9.34
C TYR A 245 -14.49 -17.81 -7.98
N GLY A 246 -15.57 -17.60 -7.23
CA GLY A 246 -15.73 -18.15 -5.89
C GLY A 246 -14.64 -17.66 -4.92
N VAL A 247 -14.39 -16.35 -4.93
CA VAL A 247 -13.35 -15.72 -4.11
C VAL A 247 -13.59 -16.01 -2.63
N THR A 248 -12.54 -16.47 -1.95
CA THR A 248 -12.58 -16.81 -0.53
C THR A 248 -11.91 -15.76 0.36
N HIS A 249 -10.92 -15.08 -0.17
CA HIS A 249 -10.10 -14.08 0.54
C HIS A 249 -9.88 -12.86 -0.33
N SER A 250 -9.81 -11.69 0.28
CA SER A 250 -9.57 -10.44 -0.45
C SER A 250 -8.88 -9.39 0.44
N GLN A 251 -8.16 -8.46 -0.19
CA GLN A 251 -7.53 -7.35 0.52
C GLN A 251 -7.93 -6.02 -0.10
N TRP A 252 -8.31 -5.07 0.73
CA TRP A 252 -8.96 -3.83 0.35
C TRP A 252 -8.28 -2.61 0.97
N VAL A 253 -8.62 -1.45 0.45
CA VAL A 253 -8.37 -0.16 1.10
C VAL A 253 -9.69 0.57 1.35
N PRO A 254 -9.79 1.42 2.39
CA PRO A 254 -11.06 2.03 2.79
C PRO A 254 -11.82 2.77 1.68
N THR A 255 -11.11 3.42 0.75
CA THR A 255 -11.74 4.08 -0.40
C THR A 255 -12.47 3.13 -1.34
N MET A 256 -12.02 1.88 -1.45
CA MET A 256 -12.74 0.85 -2.21
C MET A 256 -14.06 0.51 -1.54
N PHE A 257 -14.09 0.42 -0.21
CA PHE A 257 -15.33 0.24 0.56
C PHE A 257 -16.31 1.38 0.32
N VAL A 258 -15.86 2.63 0.40
CA VAL A 258 -16.69 3.80 0.11
C VAL A 258 -17.29 3.72 -1.30
N ARG A 259 -16.50 3.38 -2.31
CA ARG A 259 -16.97 3.24 -3.71
C ARG A 259 -17.96 2.09 -3.86
N MET A 260 -17.76 0.96 -3.18
CA MET A 260 -18.69 -0.17 -3.22
C MET A 260 -20.01 0.15 -2.50
N LEU A 261 -19.95 0.83 -1.36
CA LEU A 261 -21.16 1.29 -0.64
C LEU A 261 -21.96 2.33 -1.41
N ALA A 262 -21.31 3.10 -2.29
CA ALA A 262 -21.98 4.07 -3.17
C ALA A 262 -22.71 3.42 -4.36
N LEU A 263 -22.53 2.12 -4.63
CA LEU A 263 -23.30 1.42 -5.65
C LEU A 263 -24.79 1.37 -5.26
N PRO A 264 -25.71 1.44 -6.24
CA PRO A 264 -27.15 1.25 -6.00
C PRO A 264 -27.45 -0.09 -5.31
N ASP A 265 -28.47 -0.13 -4.45
CA ASP A 265 -28.84 -1.32 -3.67
C ASP A 265 -29.15 -2.54 -4.55
N ASP A 266 -29.77 -2.34 -5.70
CA ASP A 266 -30.07 -3.40 -6.66
C ASP A 266 -28.79 -3.98 -7.31
N VAL A 267 -27.75 -3.18 -7.45
CA VAL A 267 -26.43 -3.64 -7.90
C VAL A 267 -25.73 -4.40 -6.79
N ARG A 268 -25.72 -3.84 -5.57
CA ARG A 268 -25.09 -4.49 -4.39
C ARG A 268 -25.71 -5.85 -4.07
N GLY A 269 -27.03 -5.99 -4.24
CA GLY A 269 -27.79 -7.22 -4.00
C GLY A 269 -27.78 -8.23 -5.14
N ARG A 270 -27.12 -7.93 -6.28
CA ARG A 270 -27.17 -8.76 -7.49
C ARG A 270 -26.24 -9.97 -7.42
N TYR A 271 -25.12 -9.84 -6.73
CA TYR A 271 -24.02 -10.81 -6.73
C TYR A 271 -24.03 -11.71 -5.50
N ASP A 272 -23.75 -13.00 -5.69
CA ASP A 272 -23.54 -13.95 -4.61
C ASP A 272 -22.13 -13.83 -4.03
N LEU A 273 -22.03 -13.30 -2.83
CA LEU A 273 -20.77 -13.10 -2.09
C LEU A 273 -20.52 -14.20 -1.04
N SER A 274 -21.32 -15.26 -1.01
CA SER A 274 -21.29 -16.30 0.04
C SER A 274 -19.99 -17.12 0.09
N SER A 275 -19.19 -17.09 -0.97
CA SER A 275 -17.87 -17.71 -1.01
C SER A 275 -16.82 -16.96 -0.18
N LEU A 276 -17.02 -15.65 0.04
CA LEU A 276 -16.06 -14.79 0.71
C LEU A 276 -16.05 -15.07 2.23
N ARG A 277 -14.91 -15.46 2.75
CA ARG A 277 -14.70 -15.81 4.16
C ARG A 277 -13.90 -14.79 4.93
N VAL A 278 -12.99 -14.10 4.24
CA VAL A 278 -12.05 -13.14 4.82
C VAL A 278 -11.90 -11.95 3.89
N ALA A 279 -12.20 -10.77 4.39
CA ALA A 279 -11.94 -9.51 3.72
C ALA A 279 -11.04 -8.66 4.63
N ILE A 280 -9.82 -8.40 4.18
CA ILE A 280 -8.81 -7.70 4.97
C ILE A 280 -8.72 -6.27 4.46
N HIS A 281 -8.66 -5.29 5.35
CA HIS A 281 -8.33 -3.93 4.93
C HIS A 281 -7.18 -3.33 5.72
N ALA A 282 -6.50 -2.36 5.12
CA ALA A 282 -5.37 -1.65 5.71
C ALA A 282 -5.02 -0.39 4.89
N ALA A 283 -3.85 0.17 5.13
CA ALA A 283 -3.16 1.22 4.37
C ALA A 283 -3.65 2.65 4.60
N ALA A 284 -4.89 2.85 5.03
CA ALA A 284 -5.45 4.16 5.34
C ALA A 284 -6.45 4.06 6.51
N PRO A 285 -6.74 5.16 7.22
CA PRO A 285 -7.82 5.18 8.20
C PRO A 285 -9.15 4.77 7.57
N CYS A 286 -9.87 3.87 8.24
CA CYS A 286 -11.20 3.48 7.85
C CYS A 286 -12.22 4.10 8.80
N ARG A 287 -13.13 4.91 8.26
CA ARG A 287 -14.20 5.52 9.07
C ARG A 287 -15.05 4.45 9.75
N VAL A 288 -15.45 4.71 10.98
CA VAL A 288 -16.27 3.79 11.79
C VAL A 288 -17.57 3.43 11.10
N ASP A 289 -18.26 4.43 10.51
CA ASP A 289 -19.50 4.23 9.77
C ASP A 289 -19.32 3.38 8.51
N THR A 290 -18.24 3.63 7.76
CA THR A 290 -17.90 2.85 6.55
C THR A 290 -17.63 1.39 6.88
N LYS A 291 -16.80 1.12 7.90
CA LYS A 291 -16.49 -0.26 8.30
C LYS A 291 -17.73 -0.97 8.86
N GLN A 292 -18.56 -0.26 9.66
CA GLN A 292 -19.82 -0.81 10.15
C GLN A 292 -20.76 -1.18 8.99
N ALA A 293 -20.93 -0.29 8.01
CA ALA A 293 -21.79 -0.56 6.85
C ALA A 293 -21.30 -1.75 6.02
N MET A 294 -19.98 -1.93 5.89
CA MET A 294 -19.42 -3.10 5.23
C MET A 294 -19.66 -4.39 6.03
N ILE A 295 -19.54 -4.35 7.36
CA ILE A 295 -19.84 -5.50 8.24
C ILE A 295 -21.33 -5.85 8.16
N ASP A 296 -22.21 -4.86 8.14
CA ASP A 296 -23.66 -5.07 8.00
C ASP A 296 -24.01 -5.71 6.65
N TRP A 297 -23.25 -5.40 5.58
CA TRP A 297 -23.47 -5.97 4.25
C TRP A 297 -22.79 -7.33 4.06
N TRP A 298 -21.49 -7.46 4.38
CA TRP A 298 -20.71 -8.68 4.10
C TRP A 298 -20.66 -9.66 5.28
N GLY A 299 -21.16 -9.25 6.45
CA GLY A 299 -21.02 -10.00 7.69
C GLY A 299 -19.70 -9.74 8.42
N PRO A 300 -19.47 -10.42 9.56
CA PRO A 300 -18.32 -10.19 10.43
C PRO A 300 -17.05 -10.87 9.90
N ILE A 301 -16.70 -10.59 8.64
CA ILE A 301 -15.52 -11.12 7.95
C ILE A 301 -14.50 -10.01 7.59
N ILE A 302 -14.79 -8.76 8.01
CA ILE A 302 -13.97 -7.57 7.69
C ILE A 302 -12.90 -7.39 8.77
N ASP A 303 -11.75 -7.95 8.54
CA ASP A 303 -10.60 -7.83 9.43
C ASP A 303 -9.72 -6.64 9.05
N GLU A 304 -8.98 -6.13 10.00
CA GLU A 304 -8.05 -5.02 9.80
C GLU A 304 -6.68 -5.32 10.38
N TYR A 305 -5.66 -4.87 9.70
CA TYR A 305 -4.33 -4.76 10.29
C TYR A 305 -3.76 -3.37 10.06
N TYR A 306 -2.95 -2.91 11.00
CA TYR A 306 -2.11 -1.74 10.83
C TYR A 306 -0.65 -2.19 10.79
N SER A 307 0.09 -1.71 9.81
CA SER A 307 1.52 -1.91 9.65
C SER A 307 2.08 -0.86 8.71
N ALA A 308 3.40 -0.74 8.68
CA ALA A 308 4.11 0.13 7.75
C ALA A 308 4.98 -0.70 6.79
N THR A 309 5.33 -0.10 5.64
CA THR A 309 6.25 -0.72 4.68
C THR A 309 7.59 -1.06 5.32
N GLU A 310 7.99 -0.30 6.34
CA GLU A 310 9.19 -0.47 7.15
C GLU A 310 9.19 -1.78 7.98
N GLY A 311 8.03 -2.43 8.16
CA GLY A 311 7.91 -3.69 8.90
C GLY A 311 8.31 -3.61 10.36
N ILE A 312 8.20 -2.41 10.97
CA ILE A 312 8.58 -2.16 12.37
C ILE A 312 7.71 -2.88 13.39
N GLY A 313 6.47 -3.20 12.99
CA GLY A 313 5.48 -3.90 13.81
C GLY A 313 4.17 -4.04 13.05
N ALA A 314 3.23 -4.75 13.66
CA ALA A 314 1.88 -4.89 13.13
C ALA A 314 0.87 -5.07 14.26
N THR A 315 -0.34 -4.55 14.05
CA THR A 315 -1.51 -4.87 14.86
C THR A 315 -2.52 -5.62 14.02
N TYR A 316 -3.46 -6.26 14.68
CA TYR A 316 -4.56 -6.97 14.07
C TYR A 316 -5.84 -6.82 14.90
N ILE A 317 -6.97 -6.68 14.23
CA ILE A 317 -8.28 -6.73 14.84
C ILE A 317 -9.23 -7.53 13.95
N SER A 318 -9.90 -8.51 14.55
CA SER A 318 -10.99 -9.22 13.90
C SER A 318 -12.24 -8.35 13.81
N ALA A 319 -13.16 -8.66 12.89
CA ALA A 319 -14.45 -7.99 12.83
C ALA A 319 -15.21 -8.08 14.16
N ALA A 320 -15.11 -9.21 14.86
CA ALA A 320 -15.77 -9.43 16.15
C ALA A 320 -15.22 -8.52 17.27
N ASP A 321 -13.89 -8.43 17.38
CA ASP A 321 -13.26 -7.52 18.35
C ASP A 321 -13.53 -6.05 18.00
N TRP A 322 -13.52 -5.73 16.70
CA TRP A 322 -13.76 -4.36 16.26
C TRP A 322 -15.16 -3.85 16.63
N LEU A 323 -16.19 -4.71 16.62
CA LEU A 323 -17.54 -4.33 17.03
C LEU A 323 -17.61 -3.85 18.49
N THR A 324 -16.68 -4.28 19.34
CA THR A 324 -16.55 -3.84 20.74
C THR A 324 -15.50 -2.73 20.93
N HIS A 325 -14.55 -2.59 19.99
CA HIS A 325 -13.47 -1.59 20.02
C HIS A 325 -13.48 -0.76 18.73
N ARG A 326 -14.60 -0.10 18.46
CA ARG A 326 -14.84 0.65 17.22
C ARG A 326 -13.80 1.75 17.01
N GLY A 327 -13.21 1.79 15.82
CA GLY A 327 -12.16 2.75 15.46
C GLY A 327 -10.74 2.30 15.84
N SER A 328 -10.59 1.19 16.55
CA SER A 328 -9.28 0.60 16.81
C SER A 328 -8.72 -0.10 15.59
N VAL A 329 -7.39 -0.04 15.43
CA VAL A 329 -6.60 -0.83 14.46
C VAL A 329 -6.05 -2.12 15.08
N GLY A 330 -6.47 -2.47 16.30
CA GLY A 330 -6.19 -3.74 16.95
C GLY A 330 -5.06 -3.75 17.97
N ARG A 331 -4.66 -4.96 18.32
CA ARG A 331 -3.55 -5.22 19.26
C ARG A 331 -2.30 -5.66 18.51
N THR A 332 -1.17 -5.47 19.16
CA THR A 332 0.11 -5.94 18.62
C THR A 332 0.14 -7.45 18.40
N LEU A 333 0.80 -7.86 17.33
CA LEU A 333 0.98 -9.26 16.97
C LEU A 333 2.39 -9.81 17.25
N LEU A 334 3.40 -8.94 17.25
CA LEU A 334 4.79 -9.37 17.16
C LEU A 334 5.66 -8.85 18.30
N ALA A 335 5.48 -7.60 18.69
CA ALA A 335 6.30 -6.94 19.69
C ALA A 335 5.48 -5.89 20.43
N PRO A 336 5.80 -5.55 21.68
CA PRO A 336 5.11 -4.51 22.42
C PRO A 336 5.03 -3.18 21.66
N ILE A 337 3.93 -2.46 21.91
CA ILE A 337 3.71 -1.10 21.45
C ILE A 337 3.85 -0.18 22.64
N HIS A 338 4.54 0.93 22.45
CA HIS A 338 4.67 2.01 23.41
C HIS A 338 4.05 3.28 22.81
N ILE A 339 3.36 4.04 23.64
CA ILE A 339 2.90 5.38 23.32
C ILE A 339 3.79 6.34 24.09
N LEU A 340 4.64 7.07 23.40
CA LEU A 340 5.56 8.00 24.06
C LEU A 340 5.02 9.43 23.99
N ASP A 341 5.04 10.09 25.17
CA ASP A 341 4.76 11.52 25.29
C ASP A 341 5.91 12.38 24.70
N ASP A 342 5.78 13.71 24.76
CA ASP A 342 6.79 14.63 24.24
C ASP A 342 8.12 14.61 25.03
N ASP A 343 8.12 14.10 26.25
CA ASP A 343 9.30 13.94 27.10
C ASP A 343 9.98 12.56 26.90
N GLY A 344 9.38 11.68 26.08
CA GLY A 344 9.86 10.34 25.77
C GLY A 344 9.54 9.28 26.82
N GLY A 345 8.63 9.58 27.76
CA GLY A 345 8.07 8.65 28.72
C GLY A 345 6.86 7.88 28.15
N ASP A 346 6.56 6.71 28.75
CA ASP A 346 5.34 5.96 28.39
C ASP A 346 4.09 6.72 28.86
N ALA A 347 3.20 7.05 27.92
CA ALA A 347 1.92 7.68 28.20
C ALA A 347 0.95 6.69 28.86
N PRO A 348 0.15 7.12 29.84
CA PRO A 348 -0.93 6.31 30.41
C PRO A 348 -1.97 5.86 29.37
N ALA A 349 -2.68 4.76 29.67
CA ALA A 349 -3.77 4.30 28.81
C ALA A 349 -4.80 5.41 28.55
N GLY A 350 -5.16 5.63 27.29
CA GLY A 350 -6.07 6.67 26.83
C GLY A 350 -5.39 8.02 26.51
N GLU A 351 -4.13 8.20 26.85
CA GLU A 351 -3.40 9.43 26.51
C GLU A 351 -2.70 9.29 25.15
N ILE A 352 -2.72 10.39 24.38
CA ILE A 352 -2.20 10.44 23.03
C ILE A 352 -0.70 10.71 23.04
N GLY A 353 0.06 9.96 22.24
CA GLY A 353 1.48 10.15 22.03
C GLY A 353 1.96 9.52 20.72
N THR A 354 3.27 9.48 20.53
CA THR A 354 3.89 8.86 19.36
C THR A 354 3.91 7.34 19.52
N VAL A 355 3.48 6.62 18.47
CA VAL A 355 3.46 5.15 18.45
C VAL A 355 4.85 4.61 18.14
N TRP A 356 5.38 3.78 19.02
CA TRP A 356 6.65 3.08 18.89
C TRP A 356 6.47 1.57 19.03
N PHE A 357 7.25 0.82 18.28
CA PHE A 357 7.29 -0.64 18.34
C PHE A 357 8.65 -1.10 18.83
N GLU A 358 8.67 -2.05 19.74
CA GLU A 358 9.90 -2.78 20.04
C GLU A 358 10.37 -3.57 18.81
N ALA A 359 11.68 -3.80 18.71
CA ALA A 359 12.21 -4.66 17.67
C ALA A 359 11.72 -6.11 17.86
N PRO A 360 11.06 -6.73 16.87
CA PRO A 360 10.63 -8.11 16.98
C PRO A 360 11.83 -9.04 17.16
N PRO A 361 11.80 -9.98 18.12
CA PRO A 361 12.92 -10.90 18.36
C PRO A 361 13.33 -11.65 17.08
N GLY A 362 14.63 -11.63 16.77
CA GLY A 362 15.19 -12.38 15.63
C GLY A 362 14.86 -11.82 14.26
N ARG A 363 14.27 -10.63 14.17
CA ARG A 363 14.10 -9.93 12.89
C ARG A 363 15.19 -8.89 12.70
N PRO A 364 15.86 -8.87 11.53
CA PRO A 364 16.73 -7.75 11.19
C PRO A 364 15.90 -6.48 11.11
N GLY A 365 16.43 -5.37 11.63
CA GLY A 365 15.81 -4.06 11.49
C GLY A 365 15.68 -3.66 10.01
N PHE A 366 14.79 -2.72 9.74
CA PHE A 366 14.73 -2.09 8.42
C PHE A 366 15.80 -1.00 8.30
N ALA A 367 16.09 -0.61 7.05
CA ALA A 367 16.85 0.60 6.77
C ALA A 367 16.24 1.32 5.58
N TYR A 368 16.23 2.64 5.62
CA TYR A 368 15.98 3.42 4.41
C TYR A 368 17.22 3.33 3.51
N HIS A 369 17.00 2.94 2.26
CA HIS A 369 18.08 2.74 1.30
C HIS A 369 18.83 4.05 1.06
N LYS A 370 20.16 4.02 1.27
CA LYS A 370 21.06 5.17 1.14
C LYS A 370 20.70 6.38 2.03
N ASP A 371 19.90 6.20 3.08
CA ASP A 371 19.53 7.27 4.01
C ASP A 371 19.68 6.81 5.47
N GLU A 372 20.94 6.77 5.93
CA GLU A 372 21.28 6.39 7.30
C GLU A 372 20.78 7.40 8.33
N ALA A 373 20.72 8.69 7.97
CA ALA A 373 20.23 9.72 8.88
C ALA A 373 18.77 9.48 9.21
N LYS A 374 17.96 9.22 8.18
CA LYS A 374 16.53 8.92 8.34
C LYS A 374 16.27 7.61 9.05
N THR A 375 17.12 6.60 8.83
CA THR A 375 17.04 5.33 9.55
C THR A 375 17.27 5.55 11.05
N ARG A 376 18.26 6.39 11.43
CA ARG A 376 18.50 6.75 12.84
C ARG A 376 17.38 7.57 13.46
N GLU A 377 16.73 8.46 12.72
CA GLU A 377 15.56 9.22 13.20
C GLU A 377 14.35 8.32 13.49
N ALA A 378 14.23 7.21 12.78
CA ALA A 378 13.13 6.26 12.92
C ALA A 378 13.37 5.20 14.00
N THR A 379 14.57 5.17 14.62
CA THR A 379 14.94 4.18 15.64
C THR A 379 15.59 4.90 16.83
N ASP A 380 15.18 4.58 18.05
CA ASP A 380 15.77 5.17 19.26
C ASP A 380 16.94 4.32 19.82
N GLU A 381 17.54 4.80 20.92
CA GLU A 381 18.66 4.13 21.58
C GLU A 381 18.28 2.76 22.20
N ARG A 382 16.99 2.51 22.46
CA ARG A 382 16.45 1.23 22.94
C ARG A 382 16.28 0.22 21.79
N GLY A 383 16.42 0.65 20.54
CA GLY A 383 16.16 -0.14 19.34
C GLY A 383 14.66 -0.18 18.98
N TRP A 384 13.83 0.67 19.59
CA TRP A 384 12.43 0.81 19.20
C TRP A 384 12.32 1.63 17.93
N SER A 385 11.31 1.35 17.12
CA SER A 385 11.12 2.02 15.84
C SER A 385 9.75 2.67 15.71
N THR A 386 9.70 3.80 14.99
CA THR A 386 8.48 4.55 14.69
C THR A 386 8.45 4.99 13.23
N VAL A 387 7.24 5.16 12.69
CA VAL A 387 7.01 5.86 11.41
C VAL A 387 6.36 7.23 11.62
N GLY A 388 6.28 7.68 12.88
CA GLY A 388 5.73 8.97 13.27
C GLY A 388 4.20 9.01 13.29
N ASP A 389 3.54 7.86 13.42
CA ASP A 389 2.10 7.82 13.66
C ASP A 389 1.80 8.17 15.12
N ILE A 390 0.69 8.86 15.35
CA ILE A 390 0.21 9.32 16.65
C ILE A 390 -1.03 8.51 17.02
N GLY A 391 -1.14 8.12 18.28
CA GLY A 391 -2.27 7.35 18.75
C GLY A 391 -2.25 7.13 20.25
N TYR A 392 -3.14 6.27 20.74
CA TYR A 392 -3.19 5.85 22.13
C TYR A 392 -3.56 4.36 22.25
N LEU A 393 -3.20 3.74 23.35
CA LEU A 393 -3.69 2.43 23.74
C LEU A 393 -4.84 2.60 24.74
N ASP A 394 -5.92 1.82 24.57
CA ASP A 394 -6.93 1.73 25.61
C ASP A 394 -6.50 0.81 26.79
N ALA A 395 -7.34 0.67 27.81
CA ALA A 395 -7.06 -0.17 28.97
C ALA A 395 -6.94 -1.66 28.64
N ASP A 396 -7.50 -2.10 27.51
CA ASP A 396 -7.45 -3.46 27.02
C ASP A 396 -6.28 -3.70 26.03
N GLY A 397 -5.47 -2.66 25.77
CA GLY A 397 -4.29 -2.70 24.90
C GLY A 397 -4.59 -2.62 23.40
N PHE A 398 -5.77 -2.13 23.02
CA PHE A 398 -6.10 -1.83 21.63
C PHE A 398 -5.55 -0.46 21.21
N LEU A 399 -4.92 -0.41 20.04
CA LEU A 399 -4.36 0.81 19.46
C LEU A 399 -5.41 1.57 18.68
N TYR A 400 -5.49 2.87 18.94
CA TYR A 400 -6.28 3.84 18.18
C TYR A 400 -5.35 4.86 17.57
N LEU A 401 -5.37 4.99 16.25
CA LEU A 401 -4.57 5.99 15.54
C LEU A 401 -5.37 7.31 15.43
N THR A 402 -4.70 8.42 15.67
CA THR A 402 -5.32 9.75 15.59
C THR A 402 -4.83 10.54 14.38
N ASP A 403 -3.53 10.47 14.06
CA ASP A 403 -2.94 11.13 12.89
C ASP A 403 -1.46 10.73 12.69
N ARG A 404 -0.78 11.44 11.80
CA ARG A 404 0.68 11.42 11.65
C ARG A 404 1.30 12.70 12.19
N ARG A 405 2.42 12.58 12.89
CA ARG A 405 3.17 13.74 13.40
C ARG A 405 3.49 14.77 12.32
N SER A 406 3.74 14.33 11.09
CA SER A 406 4.01 15.21 9.95
C SER A 406 2.80 16.02 9.46
N PHE A 407 1.59 15.65 9.85
CA PHE A 407 0.34 16.36 9.49
C PHE A 407 -0.27 17.14 10.64
N MET A 408 0.19 16.90 11.87
CA MET A 408 -0.24 17.63 13.04
C MET A 408 -0.08 19.14 12.83
N ILE A 409 -1.12 19.89 13.11
CA ILE A 409 -1.15 21.35 13.00
C ILE A 409 -0.80 21.93 14.37
N VAL A 410 0.16 22.86 14.42
CA VAL A 410 0.52 23.54 15.66
C VAL A 410 -0.03 24.96 15.60
N ALA A 411 -1.20 25.18 16.18
CA ALA A 411 -1.88 26.46 16.18
C ALA A 411 -1.82 27.10 17.57
N GLY A 412 -1.04 28.17 17.73
CA GLY A 412 -0.91 28.87 19.01
C GLY A 412 -0.40 27.99 20.16
N GLY A 413 0.48 27.02 19.87
CA GLY A 413 1.00 26.05 20.85
C GLY A 413 0.08 24.88 21.15
N VAL A 414 -1.04 24.73 20.42
CA VAL A 414 -1.98 23.61 20.57
C VAL A 414 -1.79 22.62 19.41
N ASN A 415 -1.58 21.36 19.75
CA ASN A 415 -1.52 20.27 18.78
C ASN A 415 -2.93 19.91 18.32
N ILE A 416 -3.20 20.05 17.01
CA ILE A 416 -4.48 19.73 16.38
C ILE A 416 -4.24 18.62 15.36
N TYR A 417 -5.06 17.57 15.46
CA TYR A 417 -4.98 16.40 14.60
C TYR A 417 -6.00 16.51 13.48
N PRO A 418 -5.59 16.69 12.21
CA PRO A 418 -6.48 16.87 11.06
C PRO A 418 -7.52 15.77 10.88
N GLN A 419 -7.19 14.52 11.17
CA GLN A 419 -8.07 13.37 10.92
C GLN A 419 -9.44 13.50 11.62
N GLU A 420 -9.46 14.00 12.87
CA GLU A 420 -10.72 14.24 13.60
C GLU A 420 -11.65 15.21 12.85
N ILE A 421 -11.06 16.22 12.24
CA ILE A 421 -11.81 17.24 11.49
C ILE A 421 -12.24 16.70 10.12
N GLU A 422 -11.39 15.92 9.47
CA GLU A 422 -11.69 15.24 8.19
C GLU A 422 -12.85 14.27 8.35
N ASP A 423 -12.83 13.46 9.40
CA ASP A 423 -13.89 12.50 9.70
C ASP A 423 -15.23 13.22 9.98
N LEU A 424 -15.18 14.33 10.72
CA LEU A 424 -16.38 15.14 10.99
C LEU A 424 -16.92 15.76 9.69
N LEU A 425 -16.09 16.40 8.88
CA LEU A 425 -16.51 16.98 7.60
C LEU A 425 -17.10 15.92 6.67
N ALA A 426 -16.43 14.78 6.55
CA ALA A 426 -16.88 13.68 5.71
C ALA A 426 -18.15 12.97 6.24
N SER A 427 -18.56 13.20 7.50
CA SER A 427 -19.85 12.75 8.02
C SER A 427 -21.05 13.58 7.51
N HIS A 428 -20.78 14.77 6.95
CA HIS A 428 -21.81 15.64 6.43
C HIS A 428 -22.33 15.15 5.06
N PRO A 429 -23.67 15.10 4.83
CA PRO A 429 -24.23 14.50 3.61
C PRO A 429 -23.81 15.18 2.30
N ALA A 430 -23.42 16.46 2.35
CA ALA A 430 -22.95 17.20 1.17
C ALA A 430 -21.46 16.99 0.87
N VAL A 431 -20.72 16.23 1.69
CA VAL A 431 -19.27 16.04 1.56
C VAL A 431 -18.95 14.63 1.06
N ALA A 432 -18.31 14.53 -0.08
CA ALA A 432 -17.80 13.27 -0.61
C ALA A 432 -16.43 12.92 -0.01
N ASP A 433 -15.57 13.94 0.23
CA ASP A 433 -14.24 13.78 0.79
C ASP A 433 -13.72 15.09 1.39
N ALA A 434 -12.76 15.02 2.33
CA ALA A 434 -12.19 16.20 2.96
C ALA A 434 -10.68 16.01 3.22
N ALA A 435 -9.94 17.11 3.08
CA ALA A 435 -8.52 17.22 3.43
C ALA A 435 -8.34 18.39 4.39
N VAL A 436 -7.69 18.17 5.53
CA VAL A 436 -7.40 19.21 6.53
C VAL A 436 -5.90 19.28 6.78
N PHE A 437 -5.37 20.49 6.84
CA PHE A 437 -3.95 20.76 7.08
C PHE A 437 -3.73 22.17 7.63
N GLY A 438 -2.54 22.39 8.22
CA GLY A 438 -2.11 23.71 8.67
C GLY A 438 -1.64 24.57 7.52
N ILE A 439 -2.07 25.83 7.51
CA ILE A 439 -1.53 26.88 6.64
C ILE A 439 -0.92 27.99 7.49
N PRO A 440 0.05 28.77 6.95
CA PRO A 440 0.70 29.83 7.72
C PRO A 440 -0.29 30.84 8.31
N ASP A 441 -0.08 31.19 9.57
CA ASP A 441 -0.82 32.22 10.27
C ASP A 441 0.15 33.12 11.07
N PRO A 442 0.10 34.44 10.92
CA PRO A 442 1.08 35.35 11.54
C PRO A 442 0.98 35.39 13.08
N ASP A 443 -0.18 35.06 13.65
CA ASP A 443 -0.41 35.14 15.10
C ASP A 443 -0.27 33.78 15.78
N LEU A 444 -0.70 32.71 15.09
CA LEU A 444 -0.77 31.34 15.65
C LEU A 444 0.35 30.43 15.16
N GLY A 445 1.19 30.88 14.21
CA GLY A 445 2.14 30.05 13.48
C GLY A 445 1.45 29.26 12.37
N GLU A 446 0.50 28.42 12.71
CA GLU A 446 -0.39 27.73 11.76
C GLU A 446 -1.87 27.95 12.14
N ARG A 447 -2.74 27.88 11.13
CA ARG A 447 -4.19 27.79 11.33
C ARG A 447 -4.78 26.64 10.56
N VAL A 448 -5.86 26.08 11.08
CA VAL A 448 -6.58 24.98 10.44
C VAL A 448 -7.26 25.44 9.16
N HIS A 449 -7.01 24.73 8.08
CA HIS A 449 -7.63 24.95 6.77
C HIS A 449 -8.17 23.63 6.24
N ALA A 450 -9.32 23.66 5.56
CA ALA A 450 -9.94 22.51 4.96
C ALA A 450 -10.14 22.70 3.45
N VAL A 451 -9.94 21.63 2.68
CA VAL A 451 -10.33 21.52 1.28
C VAL A 451 -11.33 20.37 1.16
N VAL A 452 -12.50 20.64 0.61
CA VAL A 452 -13.63 19.72 0.57
C VAL A 452 -13.96 19.36 -0.88
N GLN A 453 -14.15 18.07 -1.14
CA GLN A 453 -14.80 17.58 -2.34
C GLN A 453 -16.30 17.43 -2.04
N PRO A 454 -17.18 18.25 -2.63
CA PRO A 454 -18.61 18.14 -2.41
C PRO A 454 -19.19 16.95 -3.22
N VAL A 455 -20.30 16.40 -2.73
CA VAL A 455 -21.09 15.39 -3.47
C VAL A 455 -21.66 15.98 -4.76
N ASP A 456 -22.18 17.20 -4.67
CA ASP A 456 -22.66 17.99 -5.80
C ASP A 456 -21.76 19.23 -5.99
N TRP A 457 -21.05 19.26 -7.12
CA TRP A 457 -20.16 20.37 -7.44
C TRP A 457 -20.90 21.71 -7.59
N ASP A 458 -22.13 21.69 -8.04
CA ASP A 458 -22.91 22.93 -8.24
C ASP A 458 -23.31 23.59 -6.90
N ALA A 459 -23.24 22.84 -5.79
CA ALA A 459 -23.38 23.36 -4.44
C ALA A 459 -22.10 24.00 -3.89
N ALA A 460 -20.94 23.80 -4.52
CA ALA A 460 -19.67 24.35 -4.06
C ALA A 460 -19.71 25.88 -4.05
N GLY A 461 -19.56 26.48 -2.87
CA GLY A 461 -19.58 27.94 -2.73
C GLY A 461 -19.72 28.41 -1.28
N PRO A 462 -19.82 29.74 -1.08
CA PRO A 462 -19.84 30.33 0.27
C PRO A 462 -20.93 29.75 1.18
N ALA A 463 -22.12 29.45 0.63
CA ALA A 463 -23.23 28.92 1.42
C ALA A 463 -22.90 27.54 2.03
N LEU A 464 -22.34 26.63 1.23
CA LEU A 464 -21.91 25.32 1.71
C LEU A 464 -20.71 25.45 2.67
N ALA A 465 -19.77 26.36 2.41
CA ALA A 465 -18.65 26.61 3.31
C ALA A 465 -19.14 27.07 4.69
N ASP A 466 -20.09 28.00 4.75
CA ASP A 466 -20.67 28.50 6.01
C ASP A 466 -21.41 27.39 6.76
N GLU A 467 -22.16 26.53 6.05
CA GLU A 467 -22.84 25.37 6.61
C GLU A 467 -21.87 24.37 7.24
N LEU A 468 -20.80 24.00 6.53
CA LEU A 468 -19.78 23.09 7.01
C LEU A 468 -18.96 23.67 8.18
N LEU A 469 -18.66 24.97 8.16
CA LEU A 469 -18.03 25.65 9.28
C LEU A 469 -18.95 25.68 10.51
N ALA A 470 -20.26 25.88 10.32
CA ALA A 470 -21.23 25.79 11.41
C ALA A 470 -21.32 24.36 11.97
N HIS A 471 -21.30 23.36 11.09
CA HIS A 471 -21.24 21.95 11.47
C HIS A 471 -20.00 21.67 12.34
N CYS A 472 -18.82 22.12 11.94
CA CYS A 472 -17.59 21.98 12.73
C CYS A 472 -17.72 22.67 14.11
N ARG A 473 -18.23 23.88 14.17
CA ARG A 473 -18.39 24.63 15.44
C ARG A 473 -19.34 23.97 16.43
N THR A 474 -20.27 23.17 15.95
CA THR A 474 -21.23 22.46 16.81
C THR A 474 -20.58 21.23 17.48
N HIS A 475 -19.56 20.64 16.88
CA HIS A 475 -18.99 19.38 17.31
C HIS A 475 -17.53 19.47 17.82
N LEU A 476 -16.81 20.55 17.45
CA LEU A 476 -15.40 20.73 17.80
C LEU A 476 -15.18 21.99 18.63
N SER A 477 -14.10 22.00 19.41
CA SER A 477 -13.62 23.22 20.06
C SER A 477 -13.22 24.27 19.02
N GLY A 478 -13.39 25.55 19.34
CA GLY A 478 -13.13 26.63 18.39
C GLY A 478 -11.71 26.67 17.80
N GLN A 479 -10.72 26.11 18.50
CA GLN A 479 -9.34 26.01 18.04
C GLN A 479 -9.17 24.95 16.94
N LYS A 480 -9.94 23.86 16.98
CA LYS A 480 -9.94 22.79 15.99
C LYS A 480 -10.73 23.13 14.73
N CYS A 481 -11.64 24.11 14.80
CA CYS A 481 -12.48 24.47 13.65
C CYS A 481 -11.65 25.08 12.52
N PRO A 482 -11.82 24.66 11.26
CA PRO A 482 -11.25 25.33 10.11
C PRO A 482 -11.64 26.81 10.08
N ARG A 483 -10.69 27.68 9.71
CA ARG A 483 -10.95 29.12 9.53
C ARG A 483 -11.55 29.44 8.17
N ALA A 484 -11.28 28.56 7.19
CA ALA A 484 -11.84 28.65 5.85
C ALA A 484 -11.95 27.26 5.24
N ILE A 485 -12.87 27.10 4.28
CA ILE A 485 -13.05 25.90 3.49
C ILE A 485 -12.98 26.28 2.01
N ASP A 486 -12.09 25.63 1.27
CA ASP A 486 -12.03 25.68 -0.18
C ASP A 486 -12.60 24.38 -0.77
N PHE A 487 -12.95 24.40 -2.06
CA PHE A 487 -13.55 23.26 -2.74
C PHE A 487 -12.69 22.79 -3.91
N GLU A 488 -12.59 21.47 -4.07
CA GLU A 488 -11.97 20.82 -5.22
C GLU A 488 -12.95 19.80 -5.82
N ARG A 489 -12.90 19.61 -7.14
CA ARG A 489 -13.74 18.60 -7.81
C ARG A 489 -13.34 17.18 -7.43
N GLU A 490 -12.06 16.97 -7.19
CA GLU A 490 -11.47 15.71 -6.77
C GLU A 490 -10.23 15.99 -5.94
N LEU A 491 -10.15 15.36 -4.76
CA LEU A 491 -8.97 15.45 -3.92
C LEU A 491 -7.86 14.53 -4.45
N PRO A 492 -6.58 14.95 -4.40
CA PRO A 492 -5.48 14.14 -4.89
C PRO A 492 -5.26 12.92 -4.00
N ARG A 493 -5.69 11.74 -4.49
CA ARG A 493 -5.47 10.46 -3.81
C ARG A 493 -4.66 9.51 -4.69
N GLU A 494 -3.82 8.70 -4.05
CA GLU A 494 -3.24 7.51 -4.66
C GLU A 494 -4.35 6.47 -4.94
N ASP A 495 -4.07 5.51 -5.80
CA ASP A 495 -4.97 4.37 -6.05
C ASP A 495 -5.24 3.53 -4.81
N THR A 496 -4.36 3.59 -3.79
CA THR A 496 -4.58 3.07 -2.44
C THR A 496 -5.53 3.90 -1.60
N GLY A 497 -6.04 4.99 -2.13
CA GLY A 497 -6.87 5.93 -1.41
C GLY A 497 -6.13 6.88 -0.46
N LYS A 498 -4.81 6.77 -0.34
CA LYS A 498 -4.01 7.67 0.49
C LYS A 498 -4.04 9.09 -0.09
N LEU A 499 -4.41 10.05 0.74
CA LEU A 499 -4.52 11.45 0.37
C LEU A 499 -3.14 12.12 0.30
N PHE A 500 -2.82 12.76 -0.82
CA PHE A 500 -1.63 13.60 -0.99
C PHE A 500 -1.83 15.00 -0.40
N LYS A 501 -2.03 15.11 0.91
CA LYS A 501 -2.22 16.39 1.62
C LYS A 501 -1.14 17.42 1.28
N ARG A 502 0.08 16.97 1.03
CA ARG A 502 1.20 17.85 0.68
C ARG A 502 0.93 18.66 -0.58
N HIS A 503 0.40 18.06 -1.64
CA HIS A 503 0.11 18.76 -2.89
C HIS A 503 -0.92 19.89 -2.71
N LEU A 504 -1.88 19.69 -1.78
CA LEU A 504 -2.84 20.75 -1.40
C LEU A 504 -2.15 21.81 -0.56
N ARG A 505 -1.47 21.38 0.51
CA ARG A 505 -0.82 22.28 1.47
C ARG A 505 0.20 23.20 0.81
N ASP A 506 1.05 22.67 -0.08
CA ASP A 506 2.15 23.43 -0.71
C ASP A 506 1.63 24.61 -1.55
N ARG A 507 0.37 24.58 -2.01
CA ARG A 507 -0.28 25.74 -2.69
C ARG A 507 -0.48 26.94 -1.76
N TYR A 508 -0.60 26.72 -0.46
CA TYR A 508 -0.84 27.76 0.56
C TYR A 508 0.44 28.21 1.27
N TRP A 509 1.50 27.39 1.24
CA TRP A 509 2.76 27.69 1.90
C TRP A 509 3.71 28.57 1.07
N GLY A 510 3.50 28.67 -0.26
CA GLY A 510 4.37 29.43 -1.16
C GLY A 510 5.83 28.96 -1.18
N GLU A 511 6.76 29.77 -1.74
CA GLU A 511 8.20 29.49 -1.76
C GLU A 511 8.92 29.90 -0.45
N GLY A 512 8.21 29.97 0.66
CA GLY A 512 8.78 30.30 1.97
C GLY A 512 9.60 29.15 2.57
N PRO A 513 10.44 29.39 3.61
CA PRO A 513 11.22 28.34 4.25
C PRO A 513 10.28 27.26 4.78
N SER A 514 10.59 26.01 4.43
CA SER A 514 9.91 24.83 4.96
C SER A 514 9.94 24.86 6.49
N ARG A 515 8.88 24.30 7.13
CA ARG A 515 8.78 24.13 8.59
C ARG A 515 10.15 24.00 9.24
N ILE A 516 10.48 24.94 10.12
CA ILE A 516 11.46 24.73 11.17
C ILE A 516 10.72 23.92 12.24
N VAL A 517 10.98 22.62 12.31
CA VAL A 517 10.61 21.77 13.44
C VAL A 517 11.88 21.46 14.18
#